data_e301869d98d4bb3f23e0436d2f22c83f
#
_entry.id   e301869d98d4bb3f23e0436d2f22c83f
#
_cell.length_a   1.000
_cell.length_b   1.000
_cell.length_c   1.000
_cell.angle_alpha   90.00
_cell.angle_beta   90.00
_cell.angle_gamma   90.00
#
_symmetry.space_group_name_H-M   'P 1'
#
loop_
_entity.id
_entity.type
_entity.pdbx_description
1 polymer ?
#
loop_
_entity_poly.entity_id
_entity_poly.type
_entity_poly.pdbx_seq_one_letter_code
_entity_poly.pdbx_strand_id
1 'polypeptide(L)'
;MSHPMTTSRASWSTSTEPTQLSLPVQGRDPVVDRIEKQFDQLLELLAVDQVGGECESSTRTATSRRSAQPQANDDRSNVVREDAVDCELETLELSIVMPCLDEAETIGNCVLKALYALDKLGVSGEVIVADNGSRDDSVDIAQALGARIVHVDQRGYGAALMAGIAAARGKFIVMGDADDSYDFTSVPKFYERLCEGADLVQGCRLPAGGGRIMPGAMPRLHQWGNPVLTWMVRKMFHAPINDVYCGMRGFRKDFYERLDQRCTGMEFATEMIIKSALFGARISEIPITLYKDGRTLHRPHLRTFRDGWRTLRFYMLQSPRWTFLVPGAALGACGLLGSMLALLNVNLAGVTFDAHTLLVSTLALLVAAQLVSAAILAKTFASGEGLLPRDERFERLARVFTLERCLTGAAALVIGGSAVVAWKGLAWASTGFGSMDYSSTMKCLIPAIGAVALGVQGAASSFLLSVLRMARR
;
A
#
# COMPACT_ATOMS: atom_id res chain seq x y z
N MET A 1 -63.67 -46.56 -4.81
CA MET A 1 -64.32 -47.20 -5.97
C MET A 1 -63.24 -47.50 -6.98
N SER A 2 -62.79 -48.72 -7.01
CA SER A 2 -62.75 -49.68 -8.12
C SER A 2 -61.52 -49.55 -9.03
N HIS A 3 -60.63 -50.48 -8.86
CA HIS A 3 -59.66 -51.07 -9.83
C HIS A 3 -60.46 -51.64 -11.08
N PRO A 4 -59.81 -52.00 -12.22
CA PRO A 4 -59.01 -53.21 -12.20
C PRO A 4 -57.70 -53.24 -13.02
N MET A 5 -56.92 -54.29 -12.65
CA MET A 5 -55.76 -54.88 -13.34
C MET A 5 -56.06 -55.40 -14.73
N THR A 6 -55.04 -55.42 -15.61
CA THR A 6 -54.91 -56.49 -16.63
C THR A 6 -53.45 -56.88 -16.83
N THR A 7 -53.24 -58.16 -16.73
CA THR A 7 -52.03 -58.98 -16.96
C THR A 7 -51.81 -59.23 -18.44
N SER A 8 -50.52 -59.26 -18.95
CA SER A 8 -50.19 -60.11 -20.09
C SER A 8 -48.70 -60.42 -20.18
N ARG A 9 -48.32 -61.61 -19.86
CA ARG A 9 -47.48 -62.65 -20.47
C ARG A 9 -46.16 -62.29 -21.08
N ALA A 10 -45.13 -62.94 -20.56
CA ALA A 10 -43.81 -63.21 -20.99
C ALA A 10 -43.68 -63.97 -22.32
N SER A 11 -42.65 -63.62 -23.12
CA SER A 11 -42.08 -64.57 -24.10
C SER A 11 -40.55 -64.49 -23.98
N TRP A 12 -39.97 -65.66 -23.71
CA TRP A 12 -38.50 -65.86 -23.67
C TRP A 12 -38.00 -66.11 -25.07
N SER A 13 -36.92 -65.43 -25.47
CA SER A 13 -36.08 -65.91 -26.57
C SER A 13 -34.61 -65.79 -26.11
N THR A 14 -33.95 -66.91 -26.08
CA THR A 14 -32.52 -67.12 -25.83
C THR A 14 -31.72 -66.70 -27.02
N SER A 15 -30.73 -65.78 -26.83
CA SER A 15 -29.56 -65.67 -27.70
C SER A 15 -28.39 -65.32 -26.81
N THR A 16 -27.43 -66.23 -26.72
CA THR A 16 -26.15 -66.13 -26.05
C THR A 16 -25.17 -65.37 -26.97
N GLU A 17 -24.78 -64.16 -26.57
CA GLU A 17 -23.57 -63.50 -27.05
C GLU A 17 -22.65 -63.20 -25.85
N PRO A 18 -21.30 -63.28 -26.04
CA PRO A 18 -20.35 -63.17 -24.93
C PRO A 18 -20.25 -61.74 -24.43
N THR A 19 -20.50 -61.51 -23.15
CA THR A 19 -20.31 -60.24 -22.46
C THR A 19 -18.84 -59.88 -22.41
N GLN A 20 -18.42 -58.93 -23.25
CA GLN A 20 -17.17 -58.23 -23.05
C GLN A 20 -17.30 -57.34 -21.79
N LEU A 21 -16.55 -57.69 -20.73
CA LEU A 21 -16.31 -56.78 -19.60
C LEU A 21 -15.49 -55.60 -20.11
N SER A 22 -16.16 -54.50 -20.41
CA SER A 22 -15.49 -53.21 -20.49
C SER A 22 -15.20 -52.73 -19.07
N LEU A 23 -13.94 -52.76 -18.67
CA LEU A 23 -13.44 -52.04 -17.50
C LEU A 23 -13.79 -50.54 -17.66
N PRO A 24 -14.25 -49.85 -16.61
CA PRO A 24 -14.48 -48.42 -16.68
C PRO A 24 -13.12 -47.76 -16.96
N VAL A 25 -13.04 -47.01 -18.05
CA VAL A 25 -11.94 -46.06 -18.29
C VAL A 25 -11.95 -45.13 -17.10
N GLN A 26 -10.94 -45.24 -16.25
CA GLN A 26 -10.68 -44.25 -15.19
C GLN A 26 -10.65 -42.88 -15.86
N GLY A 27 -11.59 -42.02 -15.55
CA GLY A 27 -11.59 -40.63 -15.99
C GLY A 27 -10.25 -39.99 -15.61
N ARG A 28 -9.64 -39.31 -16.55
CA ARG A 28 -8.46 -38.48 -16.25
C ARG A 28 -8.83 -37.51 -15.12
N ASP A 29 -7.86 -37.26 -14.27
CA ASP A 29 -8.01 -36.31 -13.18
C ASP A 29 -8.37 -34.92 -13.77
N PRO A 30 -9.48 -34.29 -13.37
CA PRO A 30 -9.90 -32.99 -13.88
C PRO A 30 -8.81 -31.91 -13.74
N VAL A 31 -7.93 -32.05 -12.74
CA VAL A 31 -6.78 -31.15 -12.52
C VAL A 31 -5.77 -31.32 -13.63
N VAL A 32 -5.45 -32.54 -14.06
CA VAL A 32 -4.50 -32.84 -15.15
C VAL A 32 -5.01 -32.28 -16.48
N ASP A 33 -6.29 -32.48 -16.81
CA ASP A 33 -6.88 -31.94 -18.05
C ASP A 33 -6.84 -30.40 -18.07
N ARG A 34 -7.01 -29.76 -16.92
CA ARG A 34 -6.93 -28.31 -16.78
C ARG A 34 -5.51 -27.79 -16.94
N ILE A 35 -4.53 -28.47 -16.35
CA ILE A 35 -3.09 -28.14 -16.50
C ILE A 35 -2.66 -28.30 -17.95
N GLU A 36 -3.00 -29.41 -18.64
CA GLU A 36 -2.68 -29.62 -20.06
C GLU A 36 -3.26 -28.48 -20.91
N LYS A 37 -4.51 -28.10 -20.70
CA LYS A 37 -5.15 -26.99 -21.44
C LYS A 37 -4.45 -25.64 -21.22
N GLN A 38 -4.03 -25.36 -19.99
CA GLN A 38 -3.31 -24.12 -19.68
C GLN A 38 -1.92 -24.13 -20.26
N PHE A 39 -1.25 -25.29 -20.28
CA PHE A 39 0.05 -25.47 -20.92
C PHE A 39 0.00 -25.26 -22.44
N ASP A 40 -1.01 -25.81 -23.11
CA ASP A 40 -1.22 -25.62 -24.55
C ASP A 40 -1.45 -24.12 -24.89
N GLN A 41 -2.26 -23.43 -24.10
CA GLN A 41 -2.48 -21.99 -24.26
C GLN A 41 -1.19 -21.17 -24.09
N LEU A 42 -0.33 -21.56 -23.15
CA LEU A 42 0.97 -20.92 -22.97
C LEU A 42 1.91 -21.16 -24.16
N LEU A 43 1.96 -22.39 -24.67
CA LEU A 43 2.76 -22.72 -25.85
C LEU A 43 2.32 -21.91 -27.08
N GLU A 44 1.01 -21.72 -27.29
CA GLU A 44 0.50 -20.85 -28.36
C GLU A 44 0.94 -19.39 -28.18
N LEU A 45 0.89 -18.84 -26.96
CA LEU A 45 1.32 -17.48 -26.65
C LEU A 45 2.83 -17.29 -26.88
N LEU A 46 3.65 -18.27 -26.49
CA LEU A 46 5.10 -18.22 -26.66
C LEU A 46 5.55 -18.43 -28.12
N ALA A 47 4.78 -19.17 -28.94
CA ALA A 47 5.04 -19.35 -30.34
C ALA A 47 4.85 -18.07 -31.16
N VAL A 48 3.97 -17.17 -30.72
CA VAL A 48 3.74 -15.86 -31.38
C VAL A 48 4.91 -14.89 -31.18
N ASP A 49 5.65 -14.99 -30.06
CA ASP A 49 6.80 -14.11 -29.76
C ASP A 49 8.08 -14.50 -30.53
N GLN A 50 8.18 -15.72 -31.11
CA GLN A 50 9.39 -16.17 -31.85
C GLN A 50 9.46 -15.69 -33.31
N VAL A 51 8.41 -15.06 -33.84
CA VAL A 51 8.40 -14.61 -35.25
C VAL A 51 8.97 -13.19 -35.44
N GLY A 52 9.46 -12.53 -34.41
CA GLY A 52 9.88 -11.12 -34.45
C GLY A 52 11.28 -10.79 -33.94
N GLY A 53 12.29 -11.64 -34.09
CA GLY A 53 13.61 -11.30 -33.58
C GLY A 53 14.78 -12.13 -34.10
N GLU A 54 15.15 -11.96 -35.36
CA GLU A 54 16.52 -12.30 -35.80
C GLU A 54 17.45 -11.17 -35.36
N CYS A 55 18.37 -11.45 -34.45
CA CYS A 55 19.54 -10.62 -34.20
C CYS A 55 20.78 -11.48 -33.97
N GLU A 56 21.82 -11.12 -34.68
CA GLU A 56 23.06 -11.80 -34.96
C GLU A 56 23.85 -12.28 -33.73
N SER A 57 24.34 -13.50 -33.83
CA SER A 57 25.31 -14.13 -32.94
C SER A 57 26.72 -13.59 -33.18
N SER A 58 27.36 -13.01 -32.20
CA SER A 58 28.82 -12.79 -32.20
C SER A 58 29.46 -13.71 -31.16
N THR A 59 30.11 -14.73 -31.68
CA THR A 59 30.99 -15.70 -31.02
C THR A 59 32.24 -15.02 -30.48
N ARG A 60 32.54 -15.15 -29.20
CA ARG A 60 33.91 -15.03 -28.66
C ARG A 60 34.26 -16.23 -27.80
N THR A 61 35.11 -17.06 -28.34
CA THR A 61 35.91 -18.11 -27.74
C THR A 61 36.86 -17.55 -26.66
N ALA A 62 36.89 -18.18 -25.50
CA ALA A 62 38.00 -18.04 -24.55
C ALA A 62 38.40 -19.42 -24.00
N THR A 63 39.62 -19.69 -24.20
CA THR A 63 40.43 -20.89 -24.01
C THR A 63 40.62 -21.33 -22.56
N SER A 64 40.64 -22.64 -22.42
CA SER A 64 41.15 -23.50 -21.36
C SER A 64 42.50 -23.09 -20.78
N ARG A 65 42.69 -23.21 -19.47
CA ARG A 65 43.94 -23.69 -18.85
C ARG A 65 43.72 -24.53 -17.63
N ARG A 66 44.41 -25.66 -17.65
CA ARG A 66 44.47 -26.83 -16.78
C ARG A 66 45.41 -26.65 -15.55
N SER A 67 45.09 -27.45 -14.52
CA SER A 67 45.99 -28.32 -13.71
C SER A 67 46.65 -27.74 -12.48
N ALA A 68 46.37 -28.34 -11.29
CA ALA A 68 47.29 -29.22 -10.57
C ALA A 68 46.69 -29.71 -9.23
N GLN A 69 46.60 -31.04 -9.08
CA GLN A 69 46.70 -31.80 -7.80
C GLN A 69 48.15 -32.24 -7.62
N PRO A 70 48.59 -32.91 -6.53
CA PRO A 70 47.97 -33.33 -5.27
C PRO A 70 48.89 -33.14 -4.02
N GLN A 71 48.48 -33.48 -2.80
CA GLN A 71 49.13 -34.52 -1.94
C GLN A 71 48.42 -34.67 -0.60
N ALA A 72 48.27 -35.94 -0.23
CA ALA A 72 47.75 -36.45 1.03
C ALA A 72 48.76 -36.31 2.16
N ASN A 73 48.28 -36.20 3.41
CA ASN A 73 48.87 -36.94 4.54
C ASN A 73 47.82 -37.23 5.61
N ASP A 74 47.89 -38.45 6.05
CA ASP A 74 47.18 -39.21 7.03
C ASP A 74 47.46 -38.69 8.44
N ASP A 75 46.48 -38.52 9.32
CA ASP A 75 46.59 -39.06 10.68
C ASP A 75 45.22 -39.13 11.41
N ARG A 76 45.06 -40.23 12.13
CA ARG A 76 43.85 -40.69 12.82
C ARG A 76 43.62 -39.96 14.14
N SER A 77 42.42 -39.52 14.41
CA SER A 77 41.81 -39.62 15.75
C SER A 77 40.27 -39.52 15.65
N ASN A 78 39.62 -40.61 16.02
CA ASN A 78 38.18 -40.77 16.21
C ASN A 78 37.66 -39.78 17.27
N VAL A 79 36.88 -38.81 16.88
CA VAL A 79 35.88 -38.14 17.72
C VAL A 79 34.58 -38.13 16.92
N VAL A 80 33.61 -38.91 17.40
CA VAL A 80 32.24 -38.86 16.92
C VAL A 80 31.73 -37.45 17.21
N ARG A 81 31.74 -36.61 16.20
CA ARG A 81 30.93 -35.39 16.17
C ARG A 81 29.58 -35.75 15.56
N GLU A 82 28.54 -35.58 16.34
CA GLU A 82 27.20 -35.43 15.82
C GLU A 82 27.25 -34.25 14.82
N ASP A 83 27.33 -34.58 13.53
CA ASP A 83 27.14 -33.62 12.44
C ASP A 83 25.72 -33.16 12.51
N ALA A 84 25.47 -32.07 13.22
CA ALA A 84 24.38 -31.18 12.94
C ALA A 84 24.58 -30.76 11.47
N VAL A 85 23.80 -31.34 10.58
CA VAL A 85 23.64 -30.91 9.20
C VAL A 85 23.03 -29.51 9.31
N ASP A 86 23.88 -28.48 9.44
CA ASP A 86 23.54 -27.13 9.05
C ASP A 86 23.21 -27.20 7.55
N CYS A 87 21.93 -27.41 7.26
CA CYS A 87 21.40 -27.19 5.95
C CYS A 87 21.53 -25.67 5.73
N GLU A 88 22.67 -25.24 5.15
CA GLU A 88 22.80 -23.91 4.60
C GLU A 88 21.58 -23.72 3.69
N LEU A 89 20.61 -22.96 4.17
CA LEU A 89 19.47 -22.53 3.38
C LEU A 89 20.05 -21.78 2.20
N GLU A 90 20.16 -22.43 1.04
CA GLU A 90 20.56 -21.80 -0.21
C GLU A 90 19.73 -20.54 -0.37
N THR A 91 20.38 -19.39 -0.23
CA THR A 91 19.72 -18.10 -0.44
C THR A 91 19.39 -17.99 -1.92
N LEU A 92 18.12 -18.08 -2.26
CA LEU A 92 17.64 -17.91 -3.62
C LEU A 92 17.82 -16.44 -4.05
N GLU A 93 18.03 -16.24 -5.36
CA GLU A 93 18.17 -14.88 -5.89
C GLU A 93 16.81 -14.18 -6.00
N LEU A 94 15.76 -14.89 -6.46
CA LEU A 94 14.46 -14.31 -6.78
C LEU A 94 13.29 -15.17 -6.27
N SER A 95 12.34 -14.57 -5.57
CA SER A 95 11.04 -15.19 -5.26
C SER A 95 9.93 -14.44 -5.98
N ILE A 96 9.03 -15.17 -6.66
CA ILE A 96 7.81 -14.61 -7.27
C ILE A 96 6.63 -14.97 -6.37
N VAL A 97 5.90 -13.97 -5.87
CA VAL A 97 4.82 -14.14 -4.88
C VAL A 97 3.48 -13.76 -5.50
N MET A 98 2.52 -14.66 -5.44
CA MET A 98 1.16 -14.48 -5.95
C MET A 98 0.16 -14.70 -4.83
N PRO A 99 -0.70 -13.71 -4.48
CA PRO A 99 -1.84 -13.94 -3.59
C PRO A 99 -2.92 -14.69 -4.35
N CYS A 100 -3.52 -15.72 -3.74
CA CYS A 100 -4.52 -16.57 -4.37
C CYS A 100 -5.79 -16.66 -3.50
N LEU A 101 -6.96 -16.55 -4.15
CA LEU A 101 -8.26 -16.85 -3.55
C LEU A 101 -9.26 -17.21 -4.66
N ASP A 102 -9.55 -18.51 -4.82
CA ASP A 102 -10.45 -19.04 -5.83
C ASP A 102 -10.06 -18.64 -7.29
N GLU A 103 -8.81 -18.97 -7.69
CA GLU A 103 -8.18 -18.60 -8.98
C GLU A 103 -7.85 -19.81 -9.87
N ALA A 104 -8.60 -20.93 -9.74
CA ALA A 104 -8.30 -22.16 -10.48
C ALA A 104 -8.30 -22.02 -12.01
N GLU A 105 -8.98 -21.00 -12.54
CA GLU A 105 -9.00 -20.73 -14.01
C GLU A 105 -7.70 -20.09 -14.51
N THR A 106 -6.95 -19.39 -13.66
CA THR A 106 -5.88 -18.47 -14.05
C THR A 106 -4.52 -18.79 -13.44
N ILE A 107 -4.52 -19.38 -12.21
CA ILE A 107 -3.30 -19.62 -11.45
C ILE A 107 -2.27 -20.45 -12.20
N GLY A 108 -2.70 -21.46 -12.97
CA GLY A 108 -1.79 -22.31 -13.74
C GLY A 108 -0.99 -21.52 -14.77
N ASN A 109 -1.64 -20.63 -15.53
CA ASN A 109 -0.97 -19.74 -16.49
C ASN A 109 0.01 -18.80 -15.79
N CYS A 110 -0.37 -18.24 -14.64
CA CYS A 110 0.49 -17.35 -13.87
C CYS A 110 1.75 -18.07 -13.38
N VAL A 111 1.61 -19.28 -12.82
CA VAL A 111 2.73 -20.08 -12.33
C VAL A 111 3.65 -20.48 -13.48
N LEU A 112 3.11 -20.96 -14.61
CA LEU A 112 3.91 -21.34 -15.79
C LEU A 112 4.70 -20.16 -16.36
N LYS A 113 4.08 -18.98 -16.51
CA LYS A 113 4.77 -17.77 -16.96
C LYS A 113 5.88 -17.34 -15.98
N ALA A 114 5.64 -17.48 -14.67
CA ALA A 114 6.62 -17.17 -13.65
C ALA A 114 7.82 -18.13 -13.68
N LEU A 115 7.58 -19.44 -13.79
CA LEU A 115 8.63 -20.45 -13.94
C LEU A 115 9.45 -20.24 -15.22
N TYR A 116 8.78 -19.96 -16.33
CA TYR A 116 9.44 -19.60 -17.59
C TYR A 116 10.33 -18.36 -17.46
N ALA A 117 9.88 -17.34 -16.72
CA ALA A 117 10.67 -16.14 -16.49
C ALA A 117 11.92 -16.42 -15.63
N LEU A 118 11.83 -17.30 -14.64
CA LEU A 118 12.98 -17.75 -13.83
C LEU A 118 13.99 -18.55 -14.69
N ASP A 119 13.50 -19.48 -15.50
CA ASP A 119 14.33 -20.26 -16.42
C ASP A 119 15.07 -19.37 -17.43
N LYS A 120 14.35 -18.43 -18.07
CA LYS A 120 14.91 -17.44 -18.99
C LYS A 120 15.99 -16.55 -18.36
N LEU A 121 15.86 -16.22 -17.08
CA LEU A 121 16.86 -15.46 -16.33
C LEU A 121 18.08 -16.31 -15.95
N GLY A 122 17.94 -17.62 -15.88
CA GLY A 122 18.99 -18.53 -15.42
C GLY A 122 19.41 -18.28 -13.96
N VAL A 123 18.49 -17.77 -13.11
CA VAL A 123 18.76 -17.49 -11.69
C VAL A 123 18.06 -18.51 -10.80
N SER A 124 18.64 -18.74 -9.62
CA SER A 124 17.99 -19.56 -8.60
C SER A 124 16.75 -18.83 -8.07
N GLY A 125 15.59 -19.47 -8.17
CA GLY A 125 14.35 -18.82 -7.78
C GLY A 125 13.25 -19.79 -7.40
N GLU A 126 12.17 -19.25 -6.85
CA GLU A 126 10.96 -19.98 -6.45
C GLU A 126 9.71 -19.19 -6.82
N VAL A 127 8.61 -19.93 -7.03
CA VAL A 127 7.26 -19.36 -7.15
C VAL A 127 6.50 -19.72 -5.89
N ILE A 128 5.91 -18.72 -5.23
CA ILE A 128 5.12 -18.85 -4.01
C ILE A 128 3.69 -18.42 -4.31
N VAL A 129 2.75 -19.30 -4.02
CA VAL A 129 1.33 -19.00 -4.03
C VAL A 129 0.85 -18.90 -2.59
N ALA A 130 0.45 -17.68 -2.18
CA ALA A 130 -0.07 -17.39 -0.85
C ALA A 130 -1.59 -17.56 -0.87
N ASP A 131 -2.05 -18.73 -0.46
CA ASP A 131 -3.47 -19.09 -0.45
C ASP A 131 -4.22 -18.50 0.74
N ASN A 132 -5.23 -17.69 0.47
CA ASN A 132 -6.06 -17.02 1.48
C ASN A 132 -7.38 -17.77 1.77
N GLY A 133 -7.37 -19.09 1.60
CA GLY A 133 -8.46 -20.01 1.88
C GLY A 133 -9.35 -20.30 0.67
N SER A 134 -8.73 -20.63 -0.47
CA SER A 134 -9.40 -21.09 -1.69
C SER A 134 -10.22 -22.35 -1.43
N ARG A 135 -11.31 -22.51 -2.16
CA ARG A 135 -12.23 -23.64 -2.07
C ARG A 135 -12.34 -24.43 -3.37
N ASP A 136 -11.64 -23.95 -4.38
CA ASP A 136 -11.52 -24.56 -5.70
C ASP A 136 -10.17 -25.28 -5.83
N ASP A 137 -9.84 -25.74 -7.04
CA ASP A 137 -8.61 -26.50 -7.32
C ASP A 137 -7.36 -25.62 -7.42
N SER A 138 -7.41 -24.33 -7.03
CA SER A 138 -6.28 -23.39 -7.18
C SER A 138 -4.98 -23.88 -6.55
N VAL A 139 -5.08 -24.42 -5.33
CA VAL A 139 -3.93 -24.92 -4.56
C VAL A 139 -3.33 -26.15 -5.25
N ASP A 140 -4.16 -27.10 -5.65
CA ASP A 140 -3.73 -28.36 -6.26
C ASP A 140 -3.06 -28.10 -7.62
N ILE A 141 -3.62 -27.21 -8.43
CA ILE A 141 -3.03 -26.80 -9.72
C ILE A 141 -1.66 -26.14 -9.50
N ALA A 142 -1.56 -25.19 -8.59
CA ALA A 142 -0.30 -24.47 -8.33
C ALA A 142 0.78 -25.43 -7.80
N GLN A 143 0.44 -26.31 -6.89
CA GLN A 143 1.36 -27.29 -6.32
C GLN A 143 1.82 -28.31 -7.36
N ALA A 144 0.94 -28.81 -8.22
CA ALA A 144 1.27 -29.74 -9.29
C ALA A 144 2.26 -29.13 -10.31
N LEU A 145 2.23 -27.82 -10.49
CA LEU A 145 3.17 -27.08 -11.34
C LEU A 145 4.50 -26.72 -10.63
N GLY A 146 4.67 -27.09 -9.37
CA GLY A 146 5.91 -26.87 -8.62
C GLY A 146 5.96 -25.54 -7.84
N ALA A 147 4.85 -24.82 -7.72
CA ALA A 147 4.79 -23.65 -6.83
C ALA A 147 4.75 -24.09 -5.36
N ARG A 148 5.40 -23.33 -4.49
CA ARG A 148 5.35 -23.53 -3.04
C ARG A 148 4.13 -22.81 -2.48
N ILE A 149 3.26 -23.58 -1.82
CA ILE A 149 2.04 -23.05 -1.22
C ILE A 149 2.29 -22.55 0.19
N VAL A 150 1.73 -21.38 0.50
CA VAL A 150 1.70 -20.79 1.84
C VAL A 150 0.24 -20.55 2.22
N HIS A 151 -0.28 -21.31 3.16
CA HIS A 151 -1.64 -21.12 3.65
C HIS A 151 -1.70 -19.96 4.63
N VAL A 152 -2.70 -19.08 4.47
CA VAL A 152 -2.82 -17.83 5.22
C VAL A 152 -4.21 -17.74 5.86
N ASP A 153 -4.26 -17.92 7.20
CA ASP A 153 -5.51 -17.90 7.96
C ASP A 153 -6.15 -16.51 8.01
N GLN A 154 -5.33 -15.47 8.09
CA GLN A 154 -5.81 -14.10 8.13
C GLN A 154 -6.30 -13.67 6.75
N ARG A 155 -7.61 -13.45 6.62
CA ARG A 155 -8.21 -13.00 5.36
C ARG A 155 -7.78 -11.59 4.98
N GLY A 156 -7.42 -11.40 3.71
CA GLY A 156 -7.09 -10.12 3.11
C GLY A 156 -5.98 -10.22 2.10
N TYR A 157 -6.07 -9.41 1.04
CA TYR A 157 -5.09 -9.32 -0.03
C TYR A 157 -3.67 -9.03 0.51
N GLY A 158 -3.55 -8.01 1.37
CA GLY A 158 -2.28 -7.68 2.01
C GLY A 158 -1.80 -8.76 2.97
N ALA A 159 -2.71 -9.45 3.69
CA ALA A 159 -2.33 -10.55 4.57
C ALA A 159 -1.70 -11.70 3.79
N ALA A 160 -2.28 -12.08 2.65
CA ALA A 160 -1.74 -13.10 1.76
C ALA A 160 -0.34 -12.70 1.26
N LEU A 161 -0.18 -11.47 0.75
CA LEU A 161 1.11 -10.99 0.29
C LEU A 161 2.16 -10.93 1.40
N MET A 162 1.80 -10.42 2.59
CA MET A 162 2.73 -10.34 3.73
C MET A 162 3.23 -11.72 4.15
N ALA A 163 2.34 -12.73 4.22
CA ALA A 163 2.71 -14.11 4.55
C ALA A 163 3.59 -14.74 3.45
N GLY A 164 3.23 -14.56 2.17
CA GLY A 164 4.04 -15.04 1.05
C GLY A 164 5.42 -14.41 1.00
N ILE A 165 5.52 -13.10 1.23
CA ILE A 165 6.79 -12.37 1.29
C ILE A 165 7.65 -12.80 2.49
N ALA A 166 7.03 -12.99 3.65
CA ALA A 166 7.74 -13.48 4.84
C ALA A 166 8.31 -14.88 4.62
N ALA A 167 7.58 -15.75 3.92
CA ALA A 167 8.02 -17.10 3.56
C ALA A 167 9.07 -17.11 2.42
N ALA A 168 9.18 -16.05 1.63
CA ALA A 168 10.10 -15.96 0.50
C ALA A 168 11.56 -16.10 0.94
N ARG A 169 12.38 -16.82 0.16
CA ARG A 169 13.81 -17.04 0.41
C ARG A 169 14.70 -16.17 -0.47
N GLY A 170 14.13 -15.61 -1.55
CA GLY A 170 14.86 -14.80 -2.51
C GLY A 170 15.32 -13.46 -1.92
N LYS A 171 16.49 -13.02 -2.36
CA LYS A 171 17.04 -11.69 -2.09
C LYS A 171 16.14 -10.59 -2.69
N PHE A 172 15.64 -10.86 -3.88
CA PHE A 172 14.66 -10.03 -4.57
C PHE A 172 13.30 -10.71 -4.57
N ILE A 173 12.25 -9.91 -4.54
CA ILE A 173 10.87 -10.40 -4.60
C ILE A 173 10.16 -9.65 -5.71
N VAL A 174 9.44 -10.40 -6.55
CA VAL A 174 8.47 -9.85 -7.50
C VAL A 174 7.10 -10.37 -7.11
N MET A 175 6.14 -9.48 -6.94
CA MET A 175 4.75 -9.85 -6.67
C MET A 175 3.84 -9.47 -7.84
N GLY A 176 2.74 -10.21 -8.01
CA GLY A 176 1.69 -9.92 -8.99
C GLY A 176 0.44 -10.73 -8.69
N ASP A 177 -0.70 -10.29 -9.23
CA ASP A 177 -1.99 -10.93 -9.00
C ASP A 177 -2.10 -12.25 -9.79
N ALA A 178 -2.86 -13.21 -9.25
CA ALA A 178 -3.03 -14.55 -9.82
C ALA A 178 -4.17 -14.65 -10.87
N ASP A 179 -4.77 -13.52 -11.26
CA ASP A 179 -5.92 -13.42 -12.17
C ASP A 179 -5.56 -13.31 -13.67
N ASP A 180 -4.31 -13.55 -14.02
CA ASP A 180 -3.73 -13.47 -15.36
C ASP A 180 -3.86 -12.06 -16.02
N SER A 181 -4.18 -11.03 -15.23
CA SER A 181 -4.19 -9.65 -15.72
C SER A 181 -2.80 -9.06 -15.94
N TYR A 182 -1.77 -9.65 -15.29
CA TYR A 182 -0.37 -9.30 -15.44
C TYR A 182 0.42 -10.42 -16.13
N ASP A 183 1.32 -10.01 -17.01
CA ASP A 183 2.20 -10.94 -17.70
C ASP A 183 3.50 -11.14 -16.93
N PHE A 184 3.63 -12.30 -16.25
CA PHE A 184 4.83 -12.67 -15.51
C PHE A 184 6.08 -12.89 -16.39
N THR A 185 5.95 -13.00 -17.71
CA THR A 185 7.11 -12.98 -18.60
C THR A 185 7.86 -11.65 -18.57
N SER A 186 7.26 -10.60 -17.99
CA SER A 186 7.90 -9.30 -17.74
C SER A 186 8.83 -9.27 -16.52
N VAL A 187 8.86 -10.31 -15.66
CA VAL A 187 9.69 -10.41 -14.46
C VAL A 187 11.17 -10.08 -14.71
N PRO A 188 11.81 -10.48 -15.82
CA PRO A 188 13.20 -10.12 -16.12
C PRO A 188 13.47 -8.60 -16.07
N LYS A 189 12.54 -7.77 -16.52
CA LYS A 189 12.68 -6.30 -16.50
C LYS A 189 12.69 -5.76 -15.08
N PHE A 190 11.92 -6.36 -14.17
CA PHE A 190 11.94 -6.02 -12.74
C PHE A 190 13.25 -6.40 -12.09
N TYR A 191 13.72 -7.62 -12.35
CA TYR A 191 14.97 -8.15 -11.83
C TYR A 191 16.16 -7.29 -12.27
N GLU A 192 16.25 -6.93 -13.56
CA GLU A 192 17.30 -6.05 -14.10
C GLU A 192 17.37 -4.72 -13.33
N ARG A 193 16.23 -4.04 -13.13
CA ARG A 193 16.18 -2.78 -12.36
C ARG A 193 16.58 -2.94 -10.90
N LEU A 194 16.23 -4.07 -10.28
CA LEU A 194 16.64 -4.38 -8.92
C LEU A 194 18.16 -4.60 -8.83
N CYS A 195 18.75 -5.28 -9.81
CA CYS A 195 20.20 -5.45 -9.92
C CYS A 195 20.93 -4.13 -10.17
N GLU A 196 20.33 -3.18 -10.90
CA GLU A 196 20.84 -1.80 -11.07
C GLU A 196 20.80 -1.00 -9.76
N GLY A 197 20.21 -1.57 -8.71
CA GLY A 197 20.20 -1.00 -7.37
C GLY A 197 18.93 -0.27 -7.00
N ALA A 198 17.80 -0.44 -7.70
CA ALA A 198 16.51 0.02 -7.22
C ALA A 198 16.12 -0.75 -5.94
N ASP A 199 15.51 -0.03 -4.98
CA ASP A 199 14.95 -0.64 -3.78
C ASP A 199 13.52 -1.14 -4.04
N LEU A 200 12.78 -0.44 -4.91
CA LEU A 200 11.43 -0.77 -5.37
C LEU A 200 11.29 -0.49 -6.87
N VAL A 201 10.77 -1.44 -7.62
CA VAL A 201 10.41 -1.32 -9.03
C VAL A 201 8.90 -1.47 -9.17
N GLN A 202 8.24 -0.42 -9.62
CA GLN A 202 6.79 -0.36 -9.80
C GLN A 202 6.43 -0.62 -11.25
N GLY A 203 5.49 -1.55 -11.52
CA GLY A 203 4.90 -1.66 -12.85
C GLY A 203 3.98 -0.45 -13.13
N CYS A 204 3.97 0.05 -14.35
CA CYS A 204 3.07 1.10 -14.79
C CYS A 204 2.19 0.62 -15.92
N ARG A 205 0.87 0.61 -15.70
CA ARG A 205 -0.13 0.25 -16.72
C ARG A 205 -0.61 1.48 -17.50
N LEU A 206 -0.42 2.68 -16.89
CA LEU A 206 -0.96 3.92 -17.44
C LEU A 206 -0.09 4.48 -18.56
N PRO A 207 -0.70 5.09 -19.60
CA PRO A 207 0.06 5.69 -20.70
C PRO A 207 1.06 6.76 -20.26
N ALA A 208 0.81 7.45 -19.15
CA ALA A 208 1.69 8.47 -18.57
C ALA A 208 3.09 7.92 -18.23
N GLY A 209 3.23 6.63 -17.91
CA GLY A 209 4.50 5.95 -17.66
C GLY A 209 4.88 4.97 -18.78
N GLY A 210 4.27 5.09 -19.96
CA GLY A 210 4.56 4.22 -21.12
C GLY A 210 3.82 2.87 -21.10
N GLY A 211 2.95 2.64 -20.11
CA GLY A 211 2.18 1.40 -19.99
C GLY A 211 1.04 1.30 -21.00
N ARG A 212 0.46 0.12 -21.12
CA ARG A 212 -0.63 -0.19 -22.04
C ARG A 212 -1.78 -0.89 -21.32
N ILE A 213 -3.01 -0.45 -21.58
CA ILE A 213 -4.23 -1.09 -21.09
C ILE A 213 -4.95 -1.69 -22.28
N MET A 214 -5.16 -3.01 -22.27
CA MET A 214 -5.92 -3.70 -23.32
C MET A 214 -7.40 -3.32 -23.23
N PRO A 215 -8.13 -3.34 -24.36
CA PRO A 215 -9.57 -3.01 -24.37
C PRO A 215 -10.35 -3.89 -23.38
N GLY A 216 -11.12 -3.24 -22.49
CA GLY A 216 -11.92 -3.93 -21.47
C GLY A 216 -11.17 -4.39 -20.22
N ALA A 217 -9.85 -4.22 -20.14
CA ALA A 217 -9.03 -4.62 -18.98
C ALA A 217 -9.24 -3.71 -17.74
N MET A 218 -9.65 -2.47 -17.93
CA MET A 218 -9.84 -1.53 -16.82
C MET A 218 -11.18 -0.82 -16.94
N PRO A 219 -12.02 -0.79 -15.88
CA PRO A 219 -13.25 -0.03 -15.85
C PRO A 219 -13.03 1.47 -16.11
N ARG A 220 -13.95 2.13 -16.82
CA ARG A 220 -13.81 3.56 -17.18
C ARG A 220 -13.56 4.46 -15.98
N LEU A 221 -14.22 4.20 -14.85
CA LEU A 221 -14.06 4.98 -13.63
C LEU A 221 -12.62 4.86 -13.06
N HIS A 222 -12.00 3.69 -13.18
CA HIS A 222 -10.60 3.50 -12.76
C HIS A 222 -9.62 4.19 -13.70
N GLN A 223 -9.93 4.31 -14.99
CA GLN A 223 -9.09 5.04 -15.95
C GLN A 223 -8.98 6.54 -15.60
N TRP A 224 -10.00 7.13 -14.95
CA TRP A 224 -9.99 8.50 -14.46
C TRP A 224 -9.54 8.61 -12.99
N GLY A 225 -10.02 7.70 -12.14
CA GLY A 225 -9.77 7.73 -10.71
C GLY A 225 -8.31 7.43 -10.35
N ASN A 226 -7.70 6.43 -10.99
CA ASN A 226 -6.32 6.05 -10.69
C ASN A 226 -5.31 7.17 -10.96
N PRO A 227 -5.35 7.90 -12.09
CA PRO A 227 -4.48 9.06 -12.30
C PRO A 227 -4.66 10.16 -11.25
N VAL A 228 -5.91 10.46 -10.84
CA VAL A 228 -6.20 11.49 -9.82
C VAL A 228 -5.61 11.07 -8.46
N LEU A 229 -5.86 9.85 -8.02
CA LEU A 229 -5.34 9.33 -6.77
C LEU A 229 -3.80 9.20 -6.80
N THR A 230 -3.23 8.81 -7.93
CA THR A 230 -1.77 8.80 -8.13
C THR A 230 -1.18 10.22 -8.04
N TRP A 231 -1.84 11.21 -8.68
CA TRP A 231 -1.43 12.62 -8.55
C TRP A 231 -1.44 13.08 -7.08
N MET A 232 -2.45 12.69 -6.31
CA MET A 232 -2.49 12.99 -4.86
C MET A 232 -1.29 12.38 -4.13
N VAL A 233 -0.95 11.12 -4.36
CA VAL A 233 0.23 10.47 -3.74
C VAL A 233 1.51 11.18 -4.14
N ARG A 234 1.69 11.50 -5.42
CA ARG A 234 2.84 12.28 -5.90
C ARG A 234 2.94 13.65 -5.20
N LYS A 235 1.83 14.35 -5.05
CA LYS A 235 1.78 15.68 -4.42
C LYS A 235 2.00 15.61 -2.91
N MET A 236 1.42 14.62 -2.26
CA MET A 236 1.44 14.50 -0.79
C MET A 236 2.74 13.89 -0.28
N PHE A 237 3.27 12.87 -0.96
CA PHE A 237 4.38 12.04 -0.50
C PHE A 237 5.63 12.12 -1.40
N HIS A 238 5.57 12.89 -2.50
CA HIS A 238 6.67 13.05 -3.47
C HIS A 238 7.13 11.73 -4.11
N ALA A 239 6.23 10.73 -4.24
CA ALA A 239 6.54 9.47 -4.90
C ALA A 239 6.75 9.68 -6.41
N PRO A 240 7.89 9.27 -6.99
CA PRO A 240 8.22 9.51 -8.41
C PRO A 240 7.62 8.42 -9.32
N ILE A 241 6.30 8.17 -9.24
CA ILE A 241 5.59 7.11 -9.98
C ILE A 241 4.34 7.64 -10.67
N ASN A 242 3.92 6.95 -11.75
CA ASN A 242 2.75 7.28 -12.54
C ASN A 242 1.57 6.33 -12.31
N ASP A 243 1.77 5.16 -11.68
CA ASP A 243 0.72 4.19 -11.36
C ASP A 243 0.88 3.58 -9.97
N VAL A 244 0.21 4.14 -8.96
CA VAL A 244 0.23 3.64 -7.56
C VAL A 244 -0.47 2.29 -7.43
N TYR A 245 -1.45 2.00 -8.30
CA TYR A 245 -2.36 0.87 -8.15
C TYR A 245 -1.99 -0.37 -8.96
N CYS A 246 -0.82 -0.36 -9.59
CA CYS A 246 -0.35 -1.56 -10.25
C CYS A 246 -0.02 -2.63 -9.21
N GLY A 247 -0.56 -3.84 -9.34
CA GLY A 247 -0.28 -4.99 -8.46
C GLY A 247 1.11 -5.57 -8.69
N MET A 248 1.64 -5.48 -9.93
CA MET A 248 2.94 -6.05 -10.24
C MET A 248 4.09 -5.15 -9.80
N ARG A 249 4.95 -5.65 -8.91
CA ARG A 249 6.07 -4.92 -8.29
C ARG A 249 7.25 -5.83 -8.02
N GLY A 250 8.44 -5.25 -8.08
CA GLY A 250 9.67 -5.90 -7.61
C GLY A 250 10.31 -5.08 -6.51
N PHE A 251 10.90 -5.71 -5.50
CA PHE A 251 11.60 -5.02 -4.42
C PHE A 251 12.66 -5.91 -3.77
N ARG A 252 13.58 -5.27 -3.06
CA ARG A 252 14.56 -5.96 -2.24
C ARG A 252 13.91 -6.42 -0.93
N LYS A 253 14.17 -7.65 -0.52
CA LYS A 253 13.58 -8.22 0.70
C LYS A 253 14.02 -7.44 1.94
N ASP A 254 15.32 -7.13 2.08
CA ASP A 254 15.86 -6.35 3.19
C ASP A 254 15.29 -4.93 3.29
N PHE A 255 14.95 -4.33 2.16
CA PHE A 255 14.27 -3.04 2.13
C PHE A 255 12.80 -3.16 2.57
N TYR A 256 12.08 -4.16 2.07
CA TYR A 256 10.70 -4.42 2.47
C TYR A 256 10.55 -4.65 3.97
N GLU A 257 11.42 -5.43 4.58
CA GLU A 257 11.41 -5.69 6.02
C GLU A 257 11.54 -4.41 6.84
N ARG A 258 12.31 -3.43 6.38
CA ARG A 258 12.43 -2.11 7.02
C ARG A 258 11.19 -1.24 6.90
N LEU A 259 10.32 -1.50 5.93
CA LEU A 259 9.08 -0.73 5.75
C LEU A 259 8.03 -1.04 6.84
N ASP A 260 8.13 -2.18 7.54
CA ASP A 260 7.18 -2.60 8.57
C ASP A 260 5.73 -2.43 8.11
N GLN A 261 5.36 -3.11 7.02
CA GLN A 261 4.02 -3.08 6.43
C GLN A 261 2.99 -3.62 7.42
N ARG A 262 1.85 -2.94 7.54
CA ARG A 262 0.82 -3.28 8.53
C ARG A 262 -0.58 -3.46 7.93
N CYS A 263 -0.81 -2.99 6.72
CA CYS A 263 -2.13 -3.07 6.07
C CYS A 263 -2.39 -4.46 5.49
N THR A 264 -3.37 -5.17 6.04
CA THR A 264 -3.76 -6.52 5.59
C THR A 264 -4.76 -6.53 4.44
N GLY A 265 -5.30 -5.37 4.05
CA GLY A 265 -6.27 -5.21 2.97
C GLY A 265 -5.64 -4.71 1.65
N MET A 266 -6.48 -4.17 0.77
CA MET A 266 -6.06 -3.59 -0.52
C MET A 266 -5.14 -2.37 -0.37
N GLU A 267 -5.13 -1.74 0.81
CA GLU A 267 -4.26 -0.62 1.14
C GLU A 267 -2.78 -0.99 1.21
N PHE A 268 -2.45 -2.29 1.34
CA PHE A 268 -1.10 -2.83 1.33
C PHE A 268 -0.25 -2.27 0.18
N ALA A 269 -0.82 -2.31 -1.03
CA ALA A 269 -0.16 -1.84 -2.23
C ALA A 269 0.19 -0.34 -2.16
N THR A 270 -0.70 0.46 -1.59
CA THR A 270 -0.52 1.89 -1.43
C THR A 270 0.41 2.24 -0.27
N GLU A 271 0.33 1.49 0.83
CA GLU A 271 1.21 1.64 1.99
C GLU A 271 2.68 1.45 1.57
N MET A 272 2.98 0.41 0.78
CA MET A 272 4.31 0.15 0.28
C MET A 272 4.88 1.36 -0.47
N ILE A 273 4.14 1.95 -1.39
CA ILE A 273 4.58 3.11 -2.17
C ILE A 273 4.81 4.34 -1.29
N ILE A 274 3.85 4.63 -0.41
CA ILE A 274 3.94 5.80 0.48
C ILE A 274 5.14 5.67 1.42
N LYS A 275 5.29 4.51 2.08
CA LYS A 275 6.43 4.26 2.95
C LYS A 275 7.75 4.29 2.17
N SER A 276 7.83 3.65 1.00
CA SER A 276 9.02 3.69 0.16
C SER A 276 9.43 5.13 -0.18
N ALA A 277 8.49 5.98 -0.57
CA ALA A 277 8.77 7.37 -0.85
C ALA A 277 9.20 8.16 0.39
N LEU A 278 8.54 7.94 1.53
CA LEU A 278 8.86 8.61 2.79
C LEU A 278 10.23 8.20 3.35
N PHE A 279 10.60 6.92 3.23
CA PHE A 279 11.89 6.39 3.69
C PHE A 279 13.02 6.58 2.67
N GLY A 280 12.78 7.31 1.58
CA GLY A 280 13.80 7.71 0.62
C GLY A 280 14.31 6.58 -0.27
N ALA A 281 13.46 5.59 -0.58
CA ALA A 281 13.79 4.49 -1.49
C ALA A 281 14.15 4.99 -2.89
N ARG A 282 15.06 4.25 -3.54
CA ARG A 282 15.29 4.37 -4.98
C ARG A 282 14.18 3.64 -5.71
N ILE A 283 13.14 4.40 -6.12
CA ILE A 283 11.98 3.86 -6.81
C ILE A 283 12.21 3.99 -8.32
N SER A 284 12.09 2.89 -9.05
CA SER A 284 12.05 2.82 -10.51
C SER A 284 10.66 2.44 -10.98
N GLU A 285 10.29 2.83 -12.19
CA GLU A 285 9.02 2.45 -12.81
C GLU A 285 9.29 1.83 -14.18
N ILE A 286 8.60 0.74 -14.49
CA ILE A 286 8.69 0.09 -15.80
C ILE A 286 7.31 0.00 -16.46
N PRO A 287 7.22 0.23 -17.78
CA PRO A 287 5.97 0.06 -18.50
C PRO A 287 5.60 -1.43 -18.61
N ILE A 288 4.33 -1.73 -18.31
CA ILE A 288 3.75 -3.06 -18.48
C ILE A 288 2.41 -2.98 -19.21
N THR A 289 1.95 -4.11 -19.73
CA THR A 289 0.62 -4.23 -20.32
C THR A 289 -0.35 -4.84 -19.30
N LEU A 290 -1.51 -4.21 -19.13
CA LEU A 290 -2.63 -4.78 -18.38
C LEU A 290 -3.55 -5.52 -19.34
N TYR A 291 -3.72 -6.80 -19.12
CA TYR A 291 -4.64 -7.66 -19.85
C TYR A 291 -6.00 -7.72 -19.18
N LYS A 292 -6.99 -8.25 -19.86
CA LYS A 292 -8.29 -8.51 -19.26
C LYS A 292 -8.14 -9.65 -18.24
N ASP A 293 -8.76 -9.49 -17.09
CA ASP A 293 -8.91 -10.55 -16.09
C ASP A 293 -9.38 -11.86 -16.75
N GLY A 294 -8.63 -12.93 -16.55
CA GLY A 294 -8.89 -14.24 -17.15
C GLY A 294 -10.03 -15.01 -16.49
N ARG A 295 -10.59 -14.52 -15.37
CA ARG A 295 -11.70 -15.15 -14.65
C ARG A 295 -13.00 -15.06 -15.45
N THR A 296 -13.73 -16.17 -15.51
CA THR A 296 -15.06 -16.23 -16.14
C THR A 296 -16.17 -16.51 -15.15
N LEU A 297 -15.88 -17.25 -14.06
CA LEU A 297 -16.85 -17.73 -13.08
C LEU A 297 -17.09 -16.72 -11.94
N HIS A 298 -16.13 -15.89 -11.61
CA HIS A 298 -16.20 -14.99 -10.46
C HIS A 298 -16.10 -13.51 -10.86
N ARG A 299 -16.85 -12.65 -10.13
CA ARG A 299 -16.77 -11.20 -10.33
C ARG A 299 -15.54 -10.64 -9.62
N PRO A 300 -14.93 -9.56 -10.13
CA PRO A 300 -13.83 -8.87 -9.45
C PRO A 300 -14.22 -8.48 -8.02
N HIS A 301 -13.33 -8.71 -7.06
CA HIS A 301 -13.57 -8.40 -5.65
C HIS A 301 -13.58 -6.90 -5.32
N LEU A 302 -13.22 -6.03 -6.27
CA LEU A 302 -13.12 -4.58 -6.10
C LEU A 302 -14.48 -3.89 -6.06
N ARG A 303 -14.69 -3.07 -5.01
CA ARG A 303 -15.87 -2.20 -4.85
C ARG A 303 -15.45 -0.73 -4.96
N THR A 304 -15.51 -0.17 -6.15
CA THR A 304 -14.89 1.09 -6.56
C THR A 304 -15.06 2.26 -5.59
N PHE A 305 -16.29 2.58 -5.15
CA PHE A 305 -16.51 3.70 -4.23
C PHE A 305 -16.01 3.44 -2.82
N ARG A 306 -16.23 2.23 -2.29
CA ARG A 306 -15.79 1.87 -0.95
C ARG A 306 -14.27 1.82 -0.86
N ASP A 307 -13.63 1.25 -1.87
CA ASP A 307 -12.19 1.11 -1.91
C ASP A 307 -11.51 2.46 -2.21
N GLY A 308 -12.10 3.31 -3.07
CA GLY A 308 -11.65 4.68 -3.28
C GLY A 308 -11.72 5.54 -2.02
N TRP A 309 -12.82 5.44 -1.24
CA TRP A 309 -12.92 6.14 0.05
C TRP A 309 -11.91 5.63 1.08
N ARG A 310 -11.72 4.30 1.17
CA ARG A 310 -10.71 3.71 2.06
C ARG A 310 -9.31 4.21 1.72
N THR A 311 -8.99 4.27 0.45
CA THR A 311 -7.71 4.79 -0.04
C THR A 311 -7.52 6.27 0.30
N LEU A 312 -8.53 7.12 0.00
CA LEU A 312 -8.46 8.54 0.34
C LEU A 312 -8.28 8.75 1.86
N ARG A 313 -9.08 8.03 2.65
CA ARG A 313 -8.93 8.05 4.12
C ARG A 313 -7.52 7.64 4.55
N PHE A 314 -6.97 6.60 3.92
CA PHE A 314 -5.61 6.14 4.20
C PHE A 314 -4.58 7.24 3.91
N TYR A 315 -4.66 7.94 2.77
CA TYR A 315 -3.77 9.06 2.45
C TYR A 315 -3.83 10.16 3.51
N MET A 316 -5.03 10.53 3.92
CA MET A 316 -5.23 11.57 4.94
C MET A 316 -4.64 11.16 6.29
N LEU A 317 -4.79 9.89 6.69
CA LEU A 317 -4.22 9.36 7.94
C LEU A 317 -2.68 9.32 7.91
N GLN A 318 -2.08 9.03 6.76
CA GLN A 318 -0.63 8.98 6.60
C GLN A 318 0.02 10.36 6.43
N SER A 319 -0.76 11.42 6.28
CA SER A 319 -0.23 12.77 6.05
C SER A 319 -0.83 13.83 6.99
N PRO A 320 -0.34 13.95 8.23
CA PRO A 320 -0.74 15.02 9.14
C PRO A 320 -0.57 16.43 8.55
N ARG A 321 0.40 16.58 7.62
CA ARG A 321 0.64 17.84 6.92
C ARG A 321 -0.57 18.27 6.09
N TRP A 322 -1.11 17.38 5.26
CA TRP A 322 -2.22 17.70 4.36
C TRP A 322 -3.56 17.69 5.05
N THR A 323 -3.73 16.85 6.07
CA THR A 323 -4.99 16.72 6.82
C THR A 323 -5.21 17.88 7.79
N PHE A 324 -4.15 18.35 8.46
CA PHE A 324 -4.26 19.31 9.53
C PHE A 324 -3.45 20.59 9.29
N LEU A 325 -2.15 20.47 8.92
CA LEU A 325 -1.28 21.65 8.87
C LEU A 325 -1.66 22.61 7.74
N VAL A 326 -1.93 22.11 6.53
CA VAL A 326 -2.28 22.97 5.37
C VAL A 326 -3.61 23.69 5.59
N PRO A 327 -4.71 23.02 5.97
CA PRO A 327 -5.97 23.70 6.29
C PRO A 327 -5.83 24.68 7.47
N GLY A 328 -5.08 24.27 8.52
CA GLY A 328 -4.80 25.12 9.65
C GLY A 328 -4.05 26.41 9.28
N ALA A 329 -3.01 26.29 8.44
CA ALA A 329 -2.26 27.44 7.97
C ALA A 329 -3.13 28.37 7.09
N ALA A 330 -3.98 27.80 6.22
CA ALA A 330 -4.88 28.59 5.38
C ALA A 330 -5.92 29.35 6.22
N LEU A 331 -6.57 28.67 7.18
CA LEU A 331 -7.51 29.30 8.12
C LEU A 331 -6.82 30.36 8.98
N GLY A 332 -5.59 30.09 9.44
CA GLY A 332 -4.79 31.05 10.21
C GLY A 332 -4.47 32.31 9.41
N ALA A 333 -4.06 32.15 8.16
CA ALA A 333 -3.79 33.28 7.27
C ALA A 333 -5.08 34.11 7.02
N CYS A 334 -6.21 33.47 6.74
CA CYS A 334 -7.49 34.13 6.59
C CYS A 334 -7.93 34.85 7.88
N GLY A 335 -7.76 34.19 9.03
CA GLY A 335 -8.09 34.77 10.34
C GLY A 335 -7.23 35.97 10.69
N LEU A 336 -5.91 35.90 10.43
CA LEU A 336 -5.01 37.04 10.63
C LEU A 336 -5.37 38.22 9.71
N LEU A 337 -5.60 37.95 8.42
CA LEU A 337 -5.98 39.00 7.46
C LEU A 337 -7.29 39.65 7.84
N GLY A 338 -8.32 38.87 8.14
CA GLY A 338 -9.63 39.39 8.55
C GLY A 338 -9.57 40.18 9.86
N SER A 339 -8.75 39.73 10.84
CA SER A 339 -8.52 40.47 12.10
C SER A 339 -7.83 41.80 11.83
N MET A 340 -6.82 41.83 10.95
CA MET A 340 -6.13 43.05 10.59
C MET A 340 -7.06 44.06 9.89
N LEU A 341 -7.87 43.61 8.92
CA LEU A 341 -8.86 44.48 8.23
C LEU A 341 -9.89 45.04 9.21
N ALA A 342 -10.38 44.25 10.16
CA ALA A 342 -11.37 44.68 11.16
C ALA A 342 -10.79 45.66 12.18
N LEU A 343 -9.57 45.44 12.66
CA LEU A 343 -8.91 46.32 13.62
C LEU A 343 -8.53 47.68 12.99
N LEU A 344 -8.14 47.69 11.70
CA LEU A 344 -7.82 48.90 10.94
C LEU A 344 -9.05 49.63 10.39
N ASN A 345 -10.26 49.14 10.62
CA ASN A 345 -11.51 49.71 10.10
C ASN A 345 -11.51 49.90 8.56
N VAL A 346 -10.93 48.95 7.83
CA VAL A 346 -10.84 49.03 6.37
C VAL A 346 -12.23 49.00 5.74
N ASN A 347 -12.47 49.97 4.85
CA ASN A 347 -13.67 49.97 4.00
C ASN A 347 -13.24 49.68 2.57
N LEU A 348 -13.72 48.54 2.02
CA LEU A 348 -13.36 48.12 0.67
C LEU A 348 -14.65 47.95 -0.15
N ALA A 349 -14.78 48.75 -1.21
CA ALA A 349 -15.95 48.72 -2.12
C ALA A 349 -17.32 48.78 -1.39
N GLY A 350 -17.43 49.62 -0.34
CA GLY A 350 -18.65 49.82 0.43
C GLY A 350 -18.89 48.77 1.53
N VAL A 351 -17.98 47.76 1.67
CA VAL A 351 -18.04 46.76 2.76
C VAL A 351 -17.12 47.24 3.91
N THR A 352 -17.70 47.47 5.07
CA THR A 352 -16.95 47.84 6.28
C THR A 352 -16.63 46.60 7.09
N PHE A 353 -15.34 46.33 7.31
CA PHE A 353 -14.87 45.26 8.19
C PHE A 353 -14.89 45.75 9.64
N ASP A 354 -15.74 45.16 10.48
CA ASP A 354 -15.96 45.57 11.85
C ASP A 354 -15.99 44.38 12.84
N ALA A 355 -16.55 44.54 14.02
CA ALA A 355 -16.61 43.56 15.09
C ALA A 355 -17.09 42.16 14.64
N HIS A 356 -18.06 42.08 13.72
CA HIS A 356 -18.52 40.79 13.18
C HIS A 356 -17.41 40.06 12.41
N THR A 357 -16.64 40.77 11.61
CA THR A 357 -15.49 40.21 10.88
C THR A 357 -14.43 39.75 11.88
N LEU A 358 -14.17 40.54 12.93
CA LEU A 358 -13.20 40.20 13.97
C LEU A 358 -13.62 38.94 14.73
N LEU A 359 -14.91 38.73 15.01
CA LEU A 359 -15.44 37.53 15.65
C LEU A 359 -15.18 36.28 14.80
N VAL A 360 -15.54 36.33 13.49
CA VAL A 360 -15.31 35.21 12.58
C VAL A 360 -13.82 34.94 12.40
N SER A 361 -13.01 35.99 12.29
CA SER A 361 -11.55 35.86 12.18
C SER A 361 -10.91 35.26 13.41
N THR A 362 -11.37 35.63 14.61
CA THR A 362 -10.91 35.04 15.88
C THR A 362 -11.28 33.55 15.97
N LEU A 363 -12.49 33.18 15.56
CA LEU A 363 -12.89 31.78 15.46
C LEU A 363 -11.97 31.02 14.48
N ALA A 364 -11.68 31.59 13.31
CA ALA A 364 -10.77 30.98 12.34
C ALA A 364 -9.36 30.78 12.94
N LEU A 365 -8.85 31.72 13.72
CA LEU A 365 -7.57 31.59 14.43
C LEU A 365 -7.58 30.49 15.49
N LEU A 366 -8.67 30.35 16.24
CA LEU A 366 -8.83 29.28 17.22
C LEU A 366 -8.83 27.90 16.55
N VAL A 367 -9.60 27.74 15.47
CA VAL A 367 -9.65 26.50 14.71
C VAL A 367 -8.28 26.21 14.04
N ALA A 368 -7.62 27.23 13.52
CA ALA A 368 -6.27 27.11 12.95
C ALA A 368 -5.28 26.59 14.00
N ALA A 369 -5.28 27.14 15.20
CA ALA A 369 -4.41 26.70 16.30
C ALA A 369 -4.69 25.23 16.70
N GLN A 370 -5.95 24.82 16.72
CA GLN A 370 -6.31 23.41 16.95
C GLN A 370 -5.77 22.48 15.88
N LEU A 371 -5.94 22.84 14.61
CA LEU A 371 -5.45 22.04 13.50
C LEU A 371 -3.91 21.95 13.48
N VAL A 372 -3.22 23.05 13.74
CA VAL A 372 -1.75 23.05 13.86
C VAL A 372 -1.29 22.19 15.03
N SER A 373 -1.93 22.28 16.18
CA SER A 373 -1.66 21.43 17.35
C SER A 373 -1.89 19.95 17.02
N ALA A 374 -3.01 19.63 16.38
CA ALA A 374 -3.30 18.26 15.92
C ALA A 374 -2.26 17.73 14.95
N ALA A 375 -1.77 18.56 13.99
CA ALA A 375 -0.70 18.19 13.07
C ALA A 375 0.59 17.82 13.80
N ILE A 376 0.99 18.63 14.79
CA ILE A 376 2.20 18.42 15.59
C ILE A 376 2.07 17.14 16.44
N LEU A 377 0.95 16.96 17.11
CA LEU A 377 0.68 15.78 17.94
C LEU A 377 0.66 14.49 17.10
N ALA A 378 -0.07 14.49 15.97
CA ALA A 378 -0.15 13.37 15.06
C ALA A 378 1.23 13.02 14.46
N LYS A 379 2.04 14.03 14.04
CA LYS A 379 3.38 13.80 13.53
C LYS A 379 4.31 13.24 14.61
N THR A 380 4.24 13.75 15.84
CA THR A 380 5.05 13.26 16.96
C THR A 380 4.71 11.81 17.29
N PHE A 381 3.42 11.48 17.33
CA PHE A 381 2.96 10.10 17.54
C PHE A 381 3.44 9.16 16.40
N ALA A 382 3.19 9.54 15.16
CA ALA A 382 3.54 8.72 14.00
C ALA A 382 5.06 8.49 13.88
N SER A 383 5.90 9.49 14.19
CA SER A 383 7.35 9.32 14.23
C SER A 383 7.81 8.45 15.40
N GLY A 384 7.12 8.52 16.54
CA GLY A 384 7.42 7.69 17.72
C GLY A 384 7.08 6.21 17.52
N GLU A 385 6.01 5.91 16.78
CA GLU A 385 5.57 4.55 16.43
C GLU A 385 6.26 4.00 15.16
N GLY A 386 7.21 4.73 14.56
CA GLY A 386 7.90 4.27 13.34
C GLY A 386 7.03 4.32 12.07
N LEU A 387 5.82 4.89 12.14
CA LEU A 387 4.93 5.03 10.97
C LEU A 387 5.43 6.07 9.97
N LEU A 388 6.18 7.06 10.45
CA LEU A 388 6.82 8.09 9.63
C LEU A 388 8.32 8.14 9.95
N PRO A 389 9.17 8.46 8.95
CA PRO A 389 10.60 8.64 9.19
C PRO A 389 10.85 9.80 10.15
N ARG A 390 11.96 9.73 10.88
CA ARG A 390 12.42 10.81 11.73
C ARG A 390 12.79 12.02 10.89
N ASP A 391 12.25 13.18 11.24
CA ASP A 391 12.48 14.45 10.56
C ASP A 391 13.31 15.36 11.47
N GLU A 392 14.60 15.49 11.17
CA GLU A 392 15.54 16.30 11.95
C GLU A 392 15.13 17.79 12.04
N ARG A 393 14.44 18.33 11.02
CA ARG A 393 13.95 19.71 11.06
C ARG A 393 12.83 19.86 12.06
N PHE A 394 11.94 18.90 12.07
CA PHE A 394 10.84 18.83 13.05
C PHE A 394 11.38 18.63 14.46
N GLU A 395 12.35 17.74 14.66
CA GLU A 395 12.98 17.51 15.97
C GLU A 395 13.75 18.73 16.48
N ARG A 396 14.43 19.49 15.59
CA ARG A 396 15.08 20.75 15.95
C ARG A 396 14.06 21.79 16.38
N LEU A 397 12.99 21.98 15.64
CA LEU A 397 11.90 22.88 16.01
C LEU A 397 11.27 22.47 17.36
N ALA A 398 11.04 21.17 17.51
CA ALA A 398 10.46 20.59 18.71
C ALA A 398 11.31 20.78 19.97
N ARG A 399 12.65 20.90 19.85
CA ARG A 399 13.55 21.24 20.96
C ARG A 399 13.43 22.70 21.43
N VAL A 400 12.99 23.59 20.56
CA VAL A 400 12.73 24.99 20.95
C VAL A 400 11.45 25.11 21.75
N PHE A 401 10.42 24.33 21.41
CA PHE A 401 9.13 24.31 22.10
C PHE A 401 9.16 23.33 23.28
N THR A 402 9.86 23.71 24.38
CA THR A 402 9.80 22.96 25.63
C THR A 402 8.47 23.22 26.34
N LEU A 403 8.08 22.28 27.22
CA LEU A 403 6.84 22.40 28.01
C LEU A 403 6.79 23.74 28.75
N GLU A 404 7.89 24.12 29.42
CA GLU A 404 7.98 25.34 30.25
C GLU A 404 7.80 26.61 29.40
N ARG A 405 8.45 26.70 28.22
CA ARG A 405 8.32 27.85 27.31
C ARG A 405 6.91 27.96 26.73
N CYS A 406 6.30 26.83 26.41
CA CYS A 406 4.92 26.82 25.93
C CYS A 406 3.95 27.23 27.02
N LEU A 407 4.12 26.74 28.27
CA LEU A 407 3.29 27.11 29.41
C LEU A 407 3.45 28.57 29.81
N THR A 408 4.68 29.13 29.77
CA THR A 408 4.89 30.55 30.02
C THR A 408 4.23 31.43 28.97
N GLY A 409 4.31 31.08 27.68
CA GLY A 409 3.58 31.75 26.61
C GLY A 409 2.06 31.65 26.77
N ALA A 410 1.55 30.46 27.11
CA ALA A 410 0.13 30.20 27.37
C ALA A 410 -0.37 31.03 28.56
N ALA A 411 0.38 31.05 29.67
CA ALA A 411 0.05 31.85 30.87
C ALA A 411 0.03 33.36 30.53
N ALA A 412 0.97 33.85 29.76
CA ALA A 412 0.98 35.26 29.32
C ALA A 412 -0.27 35.62 28.50
N LEU A 413 -0.73 34.75 27.61
CA LEU A 413 -1.98 34.94 26.86
C LEU A 413 -3.21 34.93 27.75
N VAL A 414 -3.28 33.99 28.69
CA VAL A 414 -4.42 33.89 29.64
C VAL A 414 -4.46 35.10 30.53
N ILE A 415 -3.34 35.49 31.18
CA ILE A 415 -3.26 36.62 32.10
C ILE A 415 -3.53 37.92 31.35
N GLY A 416 -2.88 38.15 30.21
CA GLY A 416 -3.05 39.37 29.40
C GLY A 416 -4.49 39.54 28.91
N GLY A 417 -5.07 38.47 28.33
CA GLY A 417 -6.45 38.47 27.87
C GLY A 417 -7.45 38.69 29.03
N SER A 418 -7.27 38.00 30.14
CA SER A 418 -8.12 38.19 31.36
C SER A 418 -8.02 39.59 31.94
N ALA A 419 -6.82 40.18 31.94
CA ALA A 419 -6.62 41.55 32.39
C ALA A 419 -7.38 42.58 31.53
N VAL A 420 -7.38 42.41 30.20
CA VAL A 420 -8.17 43.27 29.28
C VAL A 420 -9.67 43.09 29.52
N VAL A 421 -10.15 41.86 29.70
CA VAL A 421 -11.56 41.60 30.00
C VAL A 421 -11.96 42.23 31.31
N ALA A 422 -11.14 42.08 32.38
CA ALA A 422 -11.39 42.69 33.69
C ALA A 422 -11.35 44.23 33.60
N TRP A 423 -10.38 44.82 32.88
CA TRP A 423 -10.33 46.25 32.67
C TRP A 423 -11.58 46.81 32.02
N LYS A 424 -12.09 46.17 30.97
CA LYS A 424 -13.36 46.55 30.32
C LYS A 424 -14.57 46.36 31.22
N GLY A 425 -14.58 45.31 32.05
CA GLY A 425 -15.62 45.09 33.06
C GLY A 425 -15.63 46.20 34.11
N LEU A 426 -14.47 46.62 34.64
CA LEU A 426 -14.35 47.74 35.58
C LEU A 426 -14.77 49.07 34.92
N ALA A 427 -14.37 49.32 33.67
CA ALA A 427 -14.83 50.50 32.94
C ALA A 427 -16.35 50.51 32.77
N TRP A 428 -16.99 49.38 32.52
CA TRP A 428 -18.44 49.25 32.47
C TRP A 428 -19.10 49.50 33.83
N ALA A 429 -18.54 48.97 34.89
CA ALA A 429 -19.02 49.24 36.27
C ALA A 429 -18.93 50.74 36.63
N SER A 430 -17.86 51.44 36.22
CA SER A 430 -17.68 52.88 36.45
C SER A 430 -18.73 53.76 35.75
N THR A 431 -19.37 53.26 34.69
CA THR A 431 -20.51 53.94 34.04
C THR A 431 -21.88 53.59 34.67
N GLY A 432 -21.89 52.91 35.80
CA GLY A 432 -23.11 52.39 36.43
C GLY A 432 -23.80 51.31 35.60
N PHE A 433 -23.04 50.52 34.87
CA PHE A 433 -23.53 49.47 33.95
C PHE A 433 -24.39 50.02 32.78
N GLY A 434 -24.17 51.28 32.42
CA GLY A 434 -24.83 51.92 31.29
C GLY A 434 -24.39 51.39 29.92
N SER A 435 -24.91 52.00 28.86
CA SER A 435 -24.54 51.64 27.46
C SER A 435 -23.09 51.99 27.16
N MET A 436 -22.35 51.08 26.53
CA MET A 436 -21.01 51.30 25.99
C MET A 436 -21.03 51.30 24.47
N ASP A 437 -20.07 51.99 23.85
CA ASP A 437 -19.90 51.89 22.41
C ASP A 437 -19.61 50.44 22.00
N TYR A 438 -20.50 49.86 21.18
CA TYR A 438 -20.46 48.46 20.80
C TYR A 438 -19.20 48.11 20.04
N SER A 439 -18.89 48.88 18.97
CA SER A 439 -17.76 48.57 18.07
C SER A 439 -16.42 48.61 18.79
N SER A 440 -16.16 49.69 19.57
CA SER A 440 -14.92 49.83 20.35
C SER A 440 -14.77 48.77 21.42
N THR A 441 -15.86 48.43 22.11
CA THR A 441 -15.84 47.43 23.17
C THR A 441 -15.57 46.04 22.63
N MET A 442 -16.26 45.63 21.56
CA MET A 442 -16.09 44.32 20.94
C MET A 442 -14.70 44.16 20.30
N LYS A 443 -14.13 45.21 19.69
CA LYS A 443 -12.75 45.19 19.16
C LYS A 443 -11.68 44.95 20.25
N CYS A 444 -11.97 45.23 21.50
CA CYS A 444 -11.07 44.89 22.60
C CYS A 444 -11.38 43.51 23.18
N LEU A 445 -12.67 43.18 23.39
CA LEU A 445 -13.08 41.96 24.08
C LEU A 445 -12.86 40.70 23.22
N ILE A 446 -13.17 40.75 21.93
CA ILE A 446 -13.06 39.58 21.05
C ILE A 446 -11.62 39.04 20.98
N PRO A 447 -10.57 39.88 20.71
CA PRO A 447 -9.18 39.41 20.77
C PRO A 447 -8.73 38.96 22.15
N ALA A 448 -9.21 39.64 23.22
CA ALA A 448 -8.86 39.29 24.58
C ALA A 448 -9.39 37.90 24.98
N ILE A 449 -10.66 37.62 24.67
CA ILE A 449 -11.28 36.30 24.90
C ILE A 449 -10.58 35.24 23.99
N GLY A 450 -10.29 35.59 22.74
CA GLY A 450 -9.54 34.73 21.85
C GLY A 450 -8.14 34.39 22.38
N ALA A 451 -7.43 35.36 22.98
CA ALA A 451 -6.13 35.13 23.62
C ALA A 451 -6.23 34.18 24.83
N VAL A 452 -7.23 34.33 25.67
CA VAL A 452 -7.49 33.39 26.78
C VAL A 452 -7.72 31.98 26.26
N ALA A 453 -8.58 31.82 25.24
CA ALA A 453 -8.87 30.54 24.65
C ALA A 453 -7.63 29.89 24.01
N LEU A 454 -6.83 30.66 23.28
CA LEU A 454 -5.56 30.19 22.67
C LEU A 454 -4.56 29.78 23.77
N GLY A 455 -4.47 30.54 24.86
CA GLY A 455 -3.59 30.21 25.98
C GLY A 455 -3.97 28.89 26.66
N VAL A 456 -5.25 28.68 26.97
CA VAL A 456 -5.73 27.43 27.55
C VAL A 456 -5.50 26.25 26.61
N GLN A 457 -5.82 26.43 25.34
CA GLN A 457 -5.60 25.41 24.30
C GLN A 457 -4.12 25.08 24.10
N GLY A 458 -3.25 26.10 24.10
CA GLY A 458 -1.81 25.96 23.99
C GLY A 458 -1.21 25.20 25.17
N ALA A 459 -1.67 25.49 26.42
CA ALA A 459 -1.26 24.75 27.60
C ALA A 459 -1.65 23.26 27.52
N ALA A 460 -2.90 22.97 27.18
CA ALA A 460 -3.37 21.58 27.03
C ALA A 460 -2.59 20.81 25.95
N SER A 461 -2.38 21.43 24.79
CA SER A 461 -1.60 20.84 23.68
C SER A 461 -0.14 20.58 24.07
N SER A 462 0.47 21.46 24.90
CA SER A 462 1.85 21.32 25.37
C SER A 462 2.01 20.15 26.33
N PHE A 463 1.06 19.92 27.22
CA PHE A 463 1.04 18.73 28.08
C PHE A 463 0.90 17.45 27.26
N LEU A 464 -0.05 17.41 26.30
CA LEU A 464 -0.21 16.24 25.41
C LEU A 464 1.06 15.95 24.61
N LEU A 465 1.71 16.99 24.08
CA LEU A 465 2.96 16.83 23.34
C LEU A 465 4.07 16.27 24.23
N SER A 466 4.14 16.75 25.49
CA SER A 466 5.11 16.26 26.46
C SER A 466 4.87 14.78 26.80
N VAL A 467 3.62 14.37 27.00
CA VAL A 467 3.23 12.96 27.23
C VAL A 467 3.62 12.07 26.04
N LEU A 468 3.35 12.51 24.82
CA LEU A 468 3.70 11.74 23.61
C LEU A 468 5.21 11.61 23.39
N ARG A 469 6.01 12.51 23.95
CA ARG A 469 7.49 12.48 23.90
C ARG A 469 8.14 11.71 25.03
N MET A 470 7.40 11.34 26.08
CA MET A 470 7.96 10.48 27.11
C MET A 470 8.34 9.15 26.49
N ALA A 471 9.62 8.76 26.67
CA ALA A 471 10.14 7.50 26.17
C ALA A 471 9.27 6.34 26.70
N ARG A 472 8.67 5.58 25.82
CA ARG A 472 8.06 4.30 26.18
C ARG A 472 9.22 3.34 26.47
N ARG A 473 9.35 2.92 27.71
CA ARG A 473 10.27 1.89 28.16
C ARG A 473 9.73 0.51 27.81
#